data_c6bf337f6f217880a428fde5b5e62f7a
#
_entry.id   c6bf337f6f217880a428fde5b5e62f7a
#
_cell.length_a   1.000
_cell.length_b   1.000
_cell.length_c   1.000
_cell.angle_alpha   90.00
_cell.angle_beta   90.00
_cell.angle_gamma   90.00
#
_symmetry.space_group_name_H-M   'P 1'
#
loop_
_entity.id
_entity.type
_entity.pdbx_description
1 polymer ?
#
loop_
_entity_poly.entity_id
_entity_poly.type
_entity_poly.pdbx_seq_one_letter_code
_entity_poly.pdbx_strand_id
1 'polypeptide(L)'
;MQYIKEKLTYPNFYINLLLSVFLSHVFYKITYIDRIFKEFSLIEQIPSRNVTSQAFFVESPLFALLGVILRIQNFDIYLLFVYLLSLLLLFFIVVNLKYLNEFSTFFILSGWLITCSWFMGHVDILSVLLIILLSKNLELNTHNYKLFSLYLLLSINHNAIGMVCLLVFLILLENKKRIRLLMFGLPALIIGNALLSFYLSFINFSGRGRLRFVFNDGVIWDSINFVGNNTISVFWSGFMGFSVLLLIISIINPWKNTRKIFTALIVAFFFTSIALDTSRIFSLAVIPIILYTINIAKDNEFVEKNLKYIYLTAISLVLIIGPYYLHGSLLNKPPQTEVENFYNYIPRIVNSIMSGIWS
;
A
#
# COMPACT_ATOMS: atom_id res chain seq x y z
N MET A 1 -17.90 21.76 -5.13
CA MET A 1 -19.02 20.79 -5.03
C MET A 1 -19.28 20.04 -6.35
N GLN A 2 -19.40 20.73 -7.48
CA GLN A 2 -19.64 20.09 -8.80
C GLN A 2 -18.57 19.04 -9.17
N TYR A 3 -17.30 19.35 -8.96
CA TYR A 3 -16.16 18.44 -9.18
C TYR A 3 -16.23 17.14 -8.35
N ILE A 4 -16.71 17.20 -7.10
CA ILE A 4 -16.91 16.02 -6.26
C ILE A 4 -18.11 15.21 -6.76
N LYS A 5 -19.20 15.90 -7.16
CA LYS A 5 -20.41 15.26 -7.67
C LYS A 5 -20.15 14.46 -8.96
N GLU A 6 -19.38 14.99 -9.90
CA GLU A 6 -18.97 14.29 -11.12
C GLU A 6 -18.08 13.07 -10.84
N LYS A 7 -17.27 13.09 -9.79
CA LYS A 7 -16.44 11.96 -9.38
C LYS A 7 -17.22 10.83 -8.72
N LEU A 8 -18.33 11.15 -8.05
CA LEU A 8 -19.17 10.17 -7.36
C LEU A 8 -20.16 9.46 -8.28
N THR A 9 -20.25 9.84 -9.54
CA THR A 9 -21.24 9.32 -10.50
C THR A 9 -20.72 8.27 -11.48
N TYR A 10 -19.45 7.78 -11.33
CA TYR A 10 -19.01 6.70 -12.19
C TYR A 10 -19.67 5.36 -11.77
N PRO A 11 -20.03 4.49 -12.75
CA PRO A 11 -20.94 3.36 -12.50
C PRO A 11 -20.50 2.44 -11.35
N ASN A 12 -19.20 2.21 -11.23
CA ASN A 12 -18.65 1.27 -10.25
C ASN A 12 -18.23 1.92 -8.91
N PHE A 13 -18.47 3.22 -8.70
CA PHE A 13 -18.05 3.90 -7.47
C PHE A 13 -18.64 3.23 -6.22
N TYR A 14 -19.95 3.11 -6.18
CA TYR A 14 -20.63 2.53 -5.01
C TYR A 14 -20.29 1.06 -4.83
N ILE A 15 -20.19 0.30 -5.94
CA ILE A 15 -19.80 -1.11 -5.91
C ILE A 15 -18.38 -1.23 -5.33
N ASN A 16 -17.45 -0.46 -5.81
CA ASN A 16 -16.05 -0.47 -5.33
C ASN A 16 -15.95 -0.03 -3.87
N LEU A 17 -16.71 0.99 -3.46
CA LEU A 17 -16.71 1.44 -2.07
C LEU A 17 -17.28 0.36 -1.15
N LEU A 18 -18.46 -0.19 -1.47
CA LEU A 18 -19.08 -1.26 -0.70
C LEU A 18 -18.22 -2.52 -0.66
N LEU A 19 -17.65 -2.92 -1.81
CA LEU A 19 -16.75 -4.08 -1.89
C LEU A 19 -15.49 -3.86 -1.06
N SER A 20 -14.88 -2.67 -1.12
CA SER A 20 -13.69 -2.35 -0.32
C SER A 20 -13.98 -2.40 1.17
N VAL A 21 -15.10 -1.84 1.62
CA VAL A 21 -15.50 -1.88 3.04
C VAL A 21 -15.84 -3.30 3.45
N PHE A 22 -16.60 -4.06 2.64
CA PHE A 22 -16.93 -5.44 2.93
C PHE A 22 -15.68 -6.31 3.04
N LEU A 23 -14.80 -6.27 2.05
CA LEU A 23 -13.57 -7.07 2.06
C LEU A 23 -12.68 -6.69 3.25
N SER A 24 -12.49 -5.40 3.51
CA SER A 24 -11.58 -4.95 4.57
C SER A 24 -12.10 -5.27 5.97
N HIS A 25 -13.40 -5.16 6.23
CA HIS A 25 -13.95 -5.29 7.58
C HIS A 25 -14.54 -6.67 7.88
N VAL A 26 -15.18 -7.30 6.89
CA VAL A 26 -15.89 -8.57 7.09
C VAL A 26 -15.02 -9.75 6.69
N PHE A 27 -14.40 -9.69 5.51
CA PHE A 27 -13.67 -10.81 4.95
C PHE A 27 -12.22 -10.90 5.44
N TYR A 28 -11.47 -9.79 5.38
CA TYR A 28 -10.07 -9.76 5.82
C TYR A 28 -9.92 -9.49 7.32
N LYS A 29 -10.82 -8.71 7.89
CA LYS A 29 -10.81 -8.20 9.27
C LYS A 29 -9.64 -7.25 9.55
N ILE A 30 -9.84 -6.35 10.49
CA ILE A 30 -8.83 -5.39 10.94
C ILE A 30 -8.08 -6.01 12.10
N THR A 31 -6.76 -6.05 12.00
CA THR A 31 -5.88 -6.72 12.96
C THR A 31 -4.60 -5.90 13.19
N TYR A 32 -3.64 -6.39 13.93
CA TYR A 32 -2.32 -5.77 14.20
C TYR A 32 -2.36 -4.43 14.94
N ILE A 33 -3.22 -4.32 15.94
CA ILE A 33 -3.31 -3.14 16.81
C ILE A 33 -2.01 -2.88 17.56
N ASP A 34 -1.23 -3.92 17.89
CA ASP A 34 0.09 -3.79 18.51
C ASP A 34 1.03 -2.85 17.72
N ARG A 35 0.94 -2.84 16.40
CA ARG A 35 1.72 -1.90 15.58
C ARG A 35 1.26 -0.46 15.77
N ILE A 36 -0.03 -0.22 15.88
CA ILE A 36 -0.57 1.13 16.16
C ILE A 36 -0.13 1.58 17.55
N PHE A 37 -0.06 0.66 18.52
CA PHE A 37 0.46 0.95 19.85
C PHE A 37 1.94 1.36 19.81
N LYS A 38 2.76 0.67 19.01
CA LYS A 38 4.17 1.04 18.80
C LYS A 38 4.33 2.38 18.10
N GLU A 39 3.46 2.71 17.14
CA GLU A 39 3.43 4.03 16.52
C GLU A 39 2.99 5.12 17.51
N PHE A 40 2.00 4.83 18.37
CA PHE A 40 1.56 5.74 19.41
C PHE A 40 2.70 6.09 20.38
N SER A 41 3.55 5.13 20.75
CA SER A 41 4.71 5.40 21.62
C SER A 41 5.68 6.43 21.04
N LEU A 42 5.72 6.60 19.71
CA LEU A 42 6.51 7.64 19.04
C LEU A 42 5.98 9.04 19.33
N ILE A 43 4.67 9.20 19.53
CA ILE A 43 4.06 10.50 19.83
C ILE A 43 4.64 11.10 21.11
N GLU A 44 4.91 10.25 22.10
CA GLU A 44 5.54 10.64 23.35
C GLU A 44 7.06 10.87 23.23
N GLN A 45 7.73 10.05 22.40
CA GLN A 45 9.18 10.06 22.26
C GLN A 45 9.69 11.16 21.31
N ILE A 46 8.97 11.53 20.26
CA ILE A 46 9.40 12.53 19.28
C ILE A 46 9.64 13.90 19.93
N PRO A 47 8.74 14.45 20.78
CA PRO A 47 8.99 15.74 21.43
C PRO A 47 10.20 15.74 22.35
N SER A 48 10.50 14.63 23.01
CA SER A 48 11.65 14.50 23.92
C SER A 48 12.99 14.35 23.19
N ARG A 49 12.98 14.16 21.87
CA ARG A 49 14.16 13.91 21.03
C ARG A 49 15.01 12.75 21.51
N ASN A 50 14.39 11.71 22.04
CA ASN A 50 15.07 10.50 22.50
C ASN A 50 14.25 9.28 22.08
N VAL A 51 14.36 8.91 20.81
CA VAL A 51 13.57 7.84 20.21
C VAL A 51 14.37 6.54 20.21
N THR A 52 13.88 5.56 20.99
CA THR A 52 14.45 4.21 21.11
C THR A 52 13.63 3.14 20.39
N SER A 53 12.54 3.51 19.74
CA SER A 53 11.63 2.61 19.05
C SER A 53 12.28 1.89 17.86
N GLN A 54 11.62 0.87 17.32
CA GLN A 54 12.12 0.13 16.17
C GLN A 54 12.14 0.99 14.91
N ALA A 55 13.18 0.86 14.08
CA ALA A 55 13.39 1.61 12.86
C ALA A 55 12.17 1.63 11.91
N PHE A 56 11.41 0.54 11.85
CA PHE A 56 10.25 0.39 10.95
C PHE A 56 9.16 1.46 11.16
N PHE A 57 8.96 1.89 12.41
CA PHE A 57 7.97 2.93 12.75
C PHE A 57 8.56 4.32 12.58
N VAL A 58 9.81 4.48 12.99
CA VAL A 58 10.50 5.77 12.97
C VAL A 58 10.76 6.26 11.55
N GLU A 59 11.04 5.34 10.61
CA GLU A 59 11.30 5.63 9.20
C GLU A 59 10.04 5.86 8.36
N SER A 60 8.84 5.80 8.97
CA SER A 60 7.54 6.10 8.34
C SER A 60 6.70 7.01 9.25
N PRO A 61 7.18 8.23 9.56
CA PRO A 61 6.72 8.99 10.72
C PRO A 61 5.41 9.75 10.52
N LEU A 62 4.81 9.77 9.32
CA LEU A 62 3.76 10.75 8.99
C LEU A 62 2.55 10.67 9.92
N PHE A 63 2.06 9.47 10.26
CA PHE A 63 0.88 9.34 11.14
C PHE A 63 1.23 9.69 12.59
N ALA A 64 2.39 9.27 13.08
CA ALA A 64 2.87 9.65 14.40
C ALA A 64 3.09 11.17 14.51
N LEU A 65 3.67 11.81 13.48
CA LEU A 65 3.83 13.26 13.43
C LEU A 65 2.49 13.99 13.43
N LEU A 66 1.49 13.50 12.72
CA LEU A 66 0.13 14.04 12.81
C LEU A 66 -0.44 13.92 14.23
N GLY A 67 -0.22 12.79 14.90
CA GLY A 67 -0.59 12.60 16.30
C GLY A 67 0.08 13.59 17.24
N VAL A 68 1.38 13.89 17.03
CA VAL A 68 2.12 14.92 17.77
C VAL A 68 1.52 16.31 17.53
N ILE A 69 1.28 16.67 16.27
CA ILE A 69 0.72 17.97 15.89
C ILE A 69 -0.68 18.17 16.50
N LEU A 70 -1.50 17.13 16.48
CA LEU A 70 -2.84 17.11 17.05
C LEU A 70 -2.84 16.94 18.57
N ARG A 71 -1.67 16.78 19.20
CA ARG A 71 -1.50 16.60 20.66
C ARG A 71 -2.32 15.42 21.21
N ILE A 72 -2.41 14.32 20.48
CA ILE A 72 -3.14 13.14 20.92
C ILE A 72 -2.32 12.43 22.00
N GLN A 73 -2.83 12.41 23.24
CA GLN A 73 -2.16 11.82 24.40
C GLN A 73 -2.79 10.50 24.87
N ASN A 74 -3.90 10.08 24.27
CA ASN A 74 -4.62 8.87 24.63
C ASN A 74 -4.56 7.87 23.48
N PHE A 75 -4.18 6.63 23.77
CA PHE A 75 -4.05 5.58 22.75
C PHE A 75 -5.39 5.26 22.05
N ASP A 76 -6.50 5.21 22.79
CA ASP A 76 -7.80 4.87 22.21
C ASP A 76 -8.27 5.96 21.24
N ILE A 77 -7.96 7.23 21.55
CA ILE A 77 -8.21 8.38 20.66
C ILE A 77 -7.29 8.31 19.42
N TYR A 78 -6.01 7.93 19.61
CA TYR A 78 -5.11 7.75 18.47
C TYR A 78 -5.56 6.60 17.56
N LEU A 79 -5.98 5.49 18.13
CA LEU A 79 -6.53 4.35 17.40
C LEU A 79 -7.75 4.76 16.55
N LEU A 80 -8.68 5.52 17.15
CA LEU A 80 -9.83 6.05 16.41
C LEU A 80 -9.38 7.01 15.29
N PHE A 81 -8.44 7.90 15.57
CA PHE A 81 -7.90 8.85 14.59
C PHE A 81 -7.31 8.14 13.38
N VAL A 82 -6.40 7.17 13.57
CA VAL A 82 -5.76 6.47 12.45
C VAL A 82 -6.75 5.59 11.70
N TYR A 83 -7.76 5.03 12.39
CA TYR A 83 -8.85 4.29 11.76
C TYR A 83 -9.68 5.18 10.82
N LEU A 84 -10.15 6.33 11.32
CA LEU A 84 -10.92 7.28 10.52
C LEU A 84 -10.10 7.85 9.37
N LEU A 85 -8.82 8.13 9.60
CA LEU A 85 -7.90 8.56 8.55
C LEU A 85 -7.74 7.48 7.47
N SER A 86 -7.64 6.22 7.86
CA SER A 86 -7.55 5.09 6.91
C SER A 86 -8.83 4.95 6.09
N LEU A 87 -10.01 5.09 6.69
CA LEU A 87 -11.28 5.10 5.96
C LEU A 87 -11.36 6.27 4.96
N LEU A 88 -10.92 7.45 5.38
CA LEU A 88 -10.86 8.62 4.51
C LEU A 88 -9.90 8.39 3.32
N LEU A 89 -8.74 7.82 3.57
CA LEU A 89 -7.78 7.47 2.50
C LEU A 89 -8.34 6.39 1.57
N LEU A 90 -9.03 5.37 2.11
CA LEU A 90 -9.73 4.36 1.30
C LEU A 90 -10.79 5.00 0.39
N PHE A 91 -11.58 5.93 0.93
CA PHE A 91 -12.53 6.69 0.13
C PHE A 91 -11.83 7.46 -1.01
N PHE A 92 -10.71 8.16 -0.72
CA PHE A 92 -9.94 8.87 -1.75
C PHE A 92 -9.31 7.92 -2.77
N ILE A 93 -8.89 6.72 -2.38
CA ILE A 93 -8.44 5.68 -3.31
C ILE A 93 -9.56 5.37 -4.29
N VAL A 94 -10.75 4.99 -3.80
CA VAL A 94 -11.90 4.62 -4.65
C VAL A 94 -12.30 5.78 -5.58
N VAL A 95 -12.33 7.02 -5.08
CA VAL A 95 -12.60 8.22 -5.90
C VAL A 95 -11.58 8.40 -7.03
N ASN A 96 -10.32 8.13 -6.76
CA ASN A 96 -9.26 8.29 -7.77
C ASN A 96 -9.16 7.12 -8.75
N LEU A 97 -9.78 5.97 -8.48
CA LEU A 97 -9.88 4.86 -9.42
C LEU A 97 -10.84 5.13 -10.59
N LYS A 98 -11.59 6.24 -10.58
CA LYS A 98 -12.50 6.63 -11.69
C LYS A 98 -11.85 6.55 -13.07
N TYR A 99 -10.56 6.91 -13.20
CA TYR A 99 -9.86 6.88 -14.48
C TYR A 99 -9.66 5.45 -15.03
N LEU A 100 -9.85 4.44 -14.20
CA LEU A 100 -9.81 3.03 -14.59
C LEU A 100 -11.18 2.52 -15.09
N ASN A 101 -12.23 3.32 -15.02
CA ASN A 101 -13.60 3.00 -15.43
C ASN A 101 -14.10 1.66 -14.79
N GLU A 102 -14.68 0.81 -15.61
CA GLU A 102 -15.20 -0.49 -15.19
C GLU A 102 -14.12 -1.42 -14.60
N PHE A 103 -12.88 -1.28 -15.05
CA PHE A 103 -11.74 -2.09 -14.58
C PHE A 103 -11.27 -1.76 -13.16
N SER A 104 -11.79 -0.69 -12.54
CA SER A 104 -11.43 -0.29 -11.17
C SER A 104 -11.67 -1.38 -10.12
N THR A 105 -12.65 -2.24 -10.32
CA THR A 105 -12.96 -3.37 -9.42
C THR A 105 -11.83 -4.39 -9.35
N PHE A 106 -11.09 -4.64 -10.45
CA PHE A 106 -9.93 -5.51 -10.41
C PHE A 106 -8.82 -4.98 -9.51
N PHE A 107 -8.67 -3.66 -9.44
CA PHE A 107 -7.73 -3.04 -8.50
C PHE A 107 -8.15 -3.35 -7.05
N ILE A 108 -9.44 -3.26 -6.73
CA ILE A 108 -9.95 -3.59 -5.39
C ILE A 108 -9.76 -5.09 -5.04
N LEU A 109 -9.86 -5.98 -6.03
CA LEU A 109 -9.67 -7.43 -5.84
C LEU A 109 -8.19 -7.84 -5.76
N SER A 110 -7.25 -6.91 -5.74
CA SER A 110 -5.81 -7.21 -5.61
C SER A 110 -5.31 -7.13 -4.16
N GLY A 111 -4.12 -7.63 -3.91
CA GLY A 111 -3.60 -7.90 -2.56
C GLY A 111 -3.34 -6.69 -1.66
N TRP A 112 -3.25 -5.47 -2.21
CA TRP A 112 -3.03 -4.27 -1.40
C TRP A 112 -4.12 -4.06 -0.34
N LEU A 113 -5.36 -4.44 -0.64
CA LEU A 113 -6.49 -4.20 0.26
C LEU A 113 -6.38 -5.05 1.52
N ILE A 114 -5.95 -6.33 1.41
CA ILE A 114 -5.69 -7.16 2.60
C ILE A 114 -4.58 -6.57 3.45
N THR A 115 -3.48 -6.14 2.81
CA THR A 115 -2.37 -5.50 3.51
C THR A 115 -2.85 -4.28 4.29
N CYS A 116 -3.57 -3.36 3.65
CA CYS A 116 -4.08 -2.16 4.31
C CYS A 116 -5.15 -2.46 5.37
N SER A 117 -5.91 -3.56 5.24
CA SER A 117 -6.91 -3.96 6.24
C SER A 117 -6.26 -4.54 7.49
N TRP A 118 -5.30 -5.44 7.33
CA TRP A 118 -4.60 -6.03 8.47
C TRP A 118 -3.72 -5.04 9.19
N PHE A 119 -3.14 -4.08 8.48
CA PHE A 119 -2.32 -2.99 9.03
C PHE A 119 -3.08 -1.64 8.98
N MET A 120 -4.38 -1.66 9.25
CA MET A 120 -5.15 -0.43 9.30
C MET A 120 -4.56 0.53 10.34
N GLY A 121 -4.40 1.80 9.93
CA GLY A 121 -3.68 2.78 10.74
C GLY A 121 -2.19 2.89 10.42
N HIS A 122 -1.63 1.98 9.61
CA HIS A 122 -0.27 2.11 9.10
C HIS A 122 -0.25 2.96 7.82
N VAL A 123 0.89 3.59 7.56
CA VAL A 123 1.10 4.51 6.40
C VAL A 123 0.97 3.86 5.02
N ASP A 124 0.80 2.54 4.92
CA ASP A 124 0.71 1.82 3.66
C ASP A 124 -0.46 2.28 2.79
N ILE A 125 -1.61 2.55 3.41
CA ILE A 125 -2.79 3.02 2.68
C ILE A 125 -2.54 4.39 2.01
N LEU A 126 -1.72 5.25 2.63
CA LEU A 126 -1.26 6.50 2.02
C LEU A 126 -0.31 6.21 0.86
N SER A 127 0.59 5.22 0.98
CA SER A 127 1.45 4.78 -0.12
C SER A 127 0.63 4.33 -1.33
N VAL A 128 -0.42 3.54 -1.13
CA VAL A 128 -1.35 3.11 -2.20
C VAL A 128 -1.97 4.31 -2.91
N LEU A 129 -2.51 5.27 -2.16
CA LEU A 129 -3.10 6.48 -2.73
C LEU A 129 -2.07 7.27 -3.55
N LEU A 130 -0.85 7.46 -3.01
CA LEU A 130 0.21 8.18 -3.69
C LEU A 130 0.64 7.49 -4.99
N ILE A 131 0.75 6.15 -5.01
CA ILE A 131 1.09 5.38 -6.22
C ILE A 131 -0.01 5.52 -7.29
N ILE A 132 -1.29 5.48 -6.91
CA ILE A 132 -2.41 5.72 -7.84
C ILE A 132 -2.33 7.12 -8.44
N LEU A 133 -2.10 8.14 -7.61
CA LEU A 133 -1.97 9.53 -8.06
C LEU A 133 -0.74 9.73 -8.97
N LEU A 134 0.36 9.05 -8.68
CA LEU A 134 1.56 9.03 -9.54
C LEU A 134 1.24 8.40 -10.89
N SER A 135 0.63 7.22 -10.91
CA SER A 135 0.23 6.54 -12.15
C SER A 135 -0.67 7.43 -13.00
N LYS A 136 -1.69 8.03 -12.39
CA LYS A 136 -2.61 8.96 -13.06
C LYS A 136 -1.90 10.19 -13.60
N ASN A 137 -0.94 10.77 -12.85
CA ASN A 137 -0.16 11.91 -13.30
C ASN A 137 0.72 11.55 -14.52
N LEU A 138 1.32 10.37 -14.51
CA LEU A 138 2.14 9.86 -15.60
C LEU A 138 1.31 9.53 -16.85
N GLU A 139 0.08 9.05 -16.68
CA GLU A 139 -0.84 8.75 -17.78
C GLU A 139 -1.37 10.03 -18.44
N LEU A 140 -1.88 10.97 -17.66
CA LEU A 140 -2.52 12.20 -18.12
C LEU A 140 -1.53 13.32 -18.47
N ASN A 141 -0.23 13.08 -18.32
CA ASN A 141 0.82 14.06 -18.61
C ASN A 141 0.61 15.41 -17.88
N THR A 142 0.14 15.37 -16.64
CA THR A 142 -0.13 16.58 -15.85
C THR A 142 1.17 17.29 -15.43
N HIS A 143 1.08 18.31 -14.57
CA HIS A 143 2.21 19.16 -14.21
C HIS A 143 3.38 18.43 -13.52
N ASN A 144 4.62 18.80 -13.87
CA ASN A 144 5.85 18.22 -13.33
C ASN A 144 6.00 18.42 -11.81
N TYR A 145 5.56 19.56 -11.26
CA TYR A 145 5.60 19.80 -9.82
C TYR A 145 4.74 18.80 -9.04
N LYS A 146 3.60 18.34 -9.60
CA LYS A 146 2.77 17.30 -8.98
C LYS A 146 3.51 15.97 -8.93
N LEU A 147 4.20 15.61 -10.00
CA LEU A 147 5.02 14.39 -10.04
C LEU A 147 6.11 14.43 -8.97
N PHE A 148 6.84 15.56 -8.87
CA PHE A 148 7.86 15.77 -7.86
C PHE A 148 7.28 15.67 -6.44
N SER A 149 6.18 16.41 -6.15
CA SER A 149 5.58 16.42 -4.81
C SER A 149 5.03 15.05 -4.39
N LEU A 150 4.41 14.31 -5.31
CA LEU A 150 3.89 12.98 -5.02
C LEU A 150 5.02 11.98 -4.72
N TYR A 151 6.13 12.03 -5.47
CA TYR A 151 7.30 11.20 -5.18
C TYR A 151 8.00 11.60 -3.89
N LEU A 152 8.09 12.90 -3.60
CA LEU A 152 8.62 13.40 -2.33
C LEU A 152 7.82 12.87 -1.14
N LEU A 153 6.48 12.98 -1.21
CA LEU A 153 5.60 12.46 -0.17
C LEU A 153 5.70 10.93 -0.05
N LEU A 154 5.76 10.20 -1.16
CA LEU A 154 5.94 8.75 -1.13
C LEU A 154 7.27 8.36 -0.50
N SER A 155 8.35 9.09 -0.80
CA SER A 155 9.68 8.86 -0.23
C SER A 155 9.71 9.11 1.27
N ILE A 156 9.11 10.18 1.76
CA ILE A 156 9.00 10.48 3.20
C ILE A 156 8.10 9.44 3.90
N ASN A 157 7.02 9.03 3.24
CA ASN A 157 6.06 8.07 3.79
C ASN A 157 6.64 6.65 3.84
N HIS A 158 7.25 6.21 2.74
CA HIS A 158 7.80 4.85 2.60
C HIS A 158 8.91 4.82 1.54
N ASN A 159 10.13 5.19 1.91
CA ASN A 159 11.24 5.37 0.99
C ASN A 159 11.53 4.10 0.14
N ALA A 160 11.58 2.93 0.76
CA ALA A 160 11.85 1.68 0.05
C ALA A 160 10.79 1.40 -1.05
N ILE A 161 9.50 1.58 -0.75
CA ILE A 161 8.43 1.44 -1.74
C ILE A 161 8.54 2.52 -2.82
N GLY A 162 8.90 3.76 -2.45
CA GLY A 162 9.16 4.83 -3.42
C GLY A 162 10.23 4.43 -4.45
N MET A 163 11.33 3.83 -3.99
CA MET A 163 12.42 3.34 -4.85
C MET A 163 11.96 2.17 -5.75
N VAL A 164 11.28 1.17 -5.19
CA VAL A 164 10.78 0.04 -5.97
C VAL A 164 9.77 0.50 -7.02
N CYS A 165 8.83 1.36 -6.67
CA CYS A 165 7.87 1.93 -7.61
C CYS A 165 8.56 2.74 -8.72
N LEU A 166 9.62 3.51 -8.41
CA LEU A 166 10.39 4.22 -9.42
C LEU A 166 10.95 3.23 -10.46
N LEU A 167 11.63 2.17 -10.01
CA LEU A 167 12.22 1.17 -10.90
C LEU A 167 11.16 0.44 -11.73
N VAL A 168 10.06 0.03 -11.12
CA VAL A 168 8.95 -0.65 -11.81
C VAL A 168 8.34 0.28 -12.86
N PHE A 169 8.05 1.54 -12.54
CA PHE A 169 7.56 2.50 -13.53
C PHE A 169 8.55 2.75 -14.67
N LEU A 170 9.86 2.82 -14.39
CA LEU A 170 10.89 2.98 -15.43
C LEU A 170 10.87 1.82 -16.45
N ILE A 171 10.54 0.61 -16.02
CA ILE A 171 10.42 -0.55 -16.90
C ILE A 171 9.13 -0.46 -17.74
N LEU A 172 8.01 -0.11 -17.13
CA LEU A 172 6.70 -0.13 -17.75
C LEU A 172 6.46 1.02 -18.73
N LEU A 173 6.98 2.20 -18.43
CA LEU A 173 6.70 3.43 -19.18
C LEU A 173 7.45 3.50 -20.53
N GLU A 174 6.95 4.38 -21.39
CA GLU A 174 7.61 4.79 -22.64
C GLU A 174 8.73 5.82 -22.39
N ASN A 175 9.64 5.99 -23.36
CA ASN A 175 10.84 6.81 -23.21
C ASN A 175 10.56 8.23 -22.73
N LYS A 176 9.56 8.92 -23.30
CA LYS A 176 9.24 10.31 -22.89
C LYS A 176 8.82 10.38 -21.41
N LYS A 177 7.98 9.45 -20.99
CA LYS A 177 7.52 9.37 -19.58
C LYS A 177 8.64 8.92 -18.64
N ARG A 178 9.56 8.04 -19.10
CA ARG A 178 10.76 7.65 -18.35
C ARG A 178 11.68 8.82 -18.05
N ILE A 179 12.01 9.62 -19.07
CA ILE A 179 12.86 10.80 -18.91
C ILE A 179 12.24 11.76 -17.91
N ARG A 180 10.95 12.03 -18.05
CA ARG A 180 10.20 12.88 -17.12
C ARG A 180 10.25 12.33 -15.69
N LEU A 181 10.07 11.03 -15.53
CA LEU A 181 10.13 10.35 -14.23
C LEU A 181 11.54 10.47 -13.62
N LEU A 182 12.59 10.29 -14.39
CA LEU A 182 13.97 10.46 -13.93
C LEU A 182 14.26 11.91 -13.54
N MET A 183 13.79 12.89 -14.31
CA MET A 183 14.03 14.31 -14.02
C MET A 183 13.33 14.81 -12.76
N PHE A 184 12.18 14.29 -12.40
CA PHE A 184 11.38 14.80 -11.28
C PHE A 184 11.19 13.78 -10.14
N GLY A 185 11.04 12.50 -10.45
CA GLY A 185 10.85 11.45 -9.45
C GLY A 185 12.13 11.09 -8.71
N LEU A 186 13.25 10.93 -9.43
CA LEU A 186 14.52 10.58 -8.80
C LEU A 186 15.06 11.67 -7.85
N PRO A 187 15.10 12.98 -8.24
CA PRO A 187 15.46 14.04 -7.30
C PRO A 187 14.52 14.10 -6.08
N ALA A 188 13.21 13.92 -6.28
CA ALA A 188 12.26 13.91 -5.18
C ALA A 188 12.53 12.75 -4.20
N LEU A 189 12.89 11.57 -4.71
CA LEU A 189 13.28 10.42 -3.88
C LEU A 189 14.55 10.72 -3.07
N ILE A 190 15.58 11.31 -3.68
CA ILE A 190 16.82 11.68 -3.02
C ILE A 190 16.57 12.72 -1.93
N ILE A 191 15.82 13.76 -2.23
CA ILE A 191 15.47 14.82 -1.27
C ILE A 191 14.63 14.24 -0.12
N GLY A 192 13.65 13.37 -0.42
CA GLY A 192 12.84 12.71 0.60
C GLY A 192 13.68 11.85 1.55
N ASN A 193 14.68 11.12 1.01
CA ASN A 193 15.62 10.35 1.84
C ASN A 193 16.51 11.26 2.70
N ALA A 194 16.98 12.39 2.15
CA ALA A 194 17.73 13.37 2.90
C ALA A 194 16.91 14.01 4.03
N LEU A 195 15.65 14.35 3.75
CA LEU A 195 14.71 14.87 4.77
C LEU A 195 14.44 13.83 5.88
N LEU A 196 14.26 12.56 5.51
CA LEU A 196 14.12 11.48 6.49
C LEU A 196 15.38 11.32 7.35
N SER A 197 16.57 11.37 6.75
CA SER A 197 17.84 11.29 7.46
C SER A 197 18.03 12.47 8.42
N PHE A 198 17.65 13.68 7.98
CA PHE A 198 17.65 14.87 8.84
C PHE A 198 16.68 14.71 10.01
N TYR A 199 15.46 14.23 9.75
CA TYR A 199 14.47 13.93 10.79
C TYR A 199 15.00 12.92 11.82
N LEU A 200 15.60 11.81 11.38
CA LEU A 200 16.16 10.80 12.28
C LEU A 200 17.27 11.36 13.17
N SER A 201 18.14 12.21 12.59
CA SER A 201 19.15 12.93 13.34
C SER A 201 18.54 13.92 14.34
N PHE A 202 17.53 14.67 13.94
CA PHE A 202 16.85 15.66 14.79
C PHE A 202 16.20 15.04 16.03
N ILE A 203 15.63 13.84 15.91
CA ILE A 203 15.03 13.12 17.05
C ILE A 203 16.02 12.25 17.83
N ASN A 204 17.32 12.36 17.55
CA ASN A 204 18.38 11.56 18.16
C ASN A 204 18.10 10.04 18.11
N PHE A 205 17.61 9.55 16.96
CA PHE A 205 17.31 8.13 16.80
C PHE A 205 18.57 7.26 16.96
N SER A 206 18.60 6.44 17.98
CA SER A 206 19.74 5.56 18.31
C SER A 206 19.56 4.11 17.81
N GLY A 207 18.44 3.81 17.16
CA GLY A 207 18.12 2.48 16.69
C GLY A 207 18.97 2.03 15.48
N ARG A 208 18.96 0.72 15.23
CA ARG A 208 19.56 0.16 14.01
C ARG A 208 18.68 0.50 12.80
N GLY A 209 19.26 1.18 11.79
CA GLY A 209 18.54 1.40 10.52
C GLY A 209 18.19 0.10 9.81
N ARG A 210 17.14 0.12 8.98
CA ARG A 210 16.64 -1.06 8.24
C ARG A 210 17.72 -1.79 7.45
N LEU A 211 18.59 -1.06 6.75
CA LEU A 211 19.67 -1.67 5.97
C LEU A 211 20.60 -2.50 6.85
N ARG A 212 21.00 -1.97 8.00
CA ARG A 212 21.89 -2.69 8.92
C ARG A 212 21.22 -3.95 9.48
N PHE A 213 19.93 -3.89 9.78
CA PHE A 213 19.15 -5.06 10.22
C PHE A 213 19.11 -6.14 9.14
N VAL A 214 18.80 -5.78 7.89
CA VAL A 214 18.70 -6.73 6.78
C VAL A 214 20.03 -7.40 6.47
N PHE A 215 21.14 -6.64 6.46
CA PHE A 215 22.45 -7.17 6.03
C PHE A 215 23.24 -7.86 7.14
N ASN A 216 23.10 -7.43 8.40
CA ASN A 216 23.96 -7.96 9.48
C ASN A 216 23.43 -9.21 10.18
N ASP A 217 22.11 -9.44 10.18
CA ASP A 217 21.50 -10.49 10.99
C ASP A 217 21.13 -11.74 10.17
N GLY A 218 21.66 -11.91 8.97
CA GLY A 218 21.38 -13.07 8.10
C GLY A 218 19.95 -13.13 7.53
N VAL A 219 19.13 -12.16 7.90
CA VAL A 219 17.71 -12.05 7.53
C VAL A 219 17.46 -12.11 6.02
N ILE A 220 18.42 -11.62 5.23
CA ILE A 220 18.31 -11.61 3.77
C ILE A 220 18.24 -13.04 3.19
N TRP A 221 19.05 -13.97 3.70
CA TRP A 221 19.08 -15.35 3.20
C TRP A 221 17.83 -16.11 3.59
N ASP A 222 17.34 -15.89 4.81
CA ASP A 222 16.08 -16.48 5.29
C ASP A 222 14.91 -15.97 4.46
N SER A 223 14.87 -14.66 4.15
CA SER A 223 13.84 -14.07 3.30
C SER A 223 13.89 -14.59 1.86
N ILE A 224 15.08 -14.72 1.26
CA ILE A 224 15.25 -15.26 -0.10
C ILE A 224 14.77 -16.73 -0.16
N ASN A 225 15.20 -17.56 0.80
CA ASN A 225 14.78 -18.96 0.88
C ASN A 225 13.27 -19.07 1.10
N PHE A 226 12.71 -18.23 1.97
CA PHE A 226 11.29 -18.21 2.25
C PHE A 226 10.46 -17.82 1.02
N VAL A 227 10.83 -16.76 0.31
CA VAL A 227 10.17 -16.33 -0.94
C VAL A 227 10.31 -17.40 -2.03
N GLY A 228 11.49 -18.00 -2.17
CA GLY A 228 11.74 -19.09 -3.13
C GLY A 228 10.82 -20.28 -2.90
N ASN A 229 10.69 -20.72 -1.64
CA ASN A 229 9.83 -21.85 -1.26
C ASN A 229 8.33 -21.53 -1.34
N ASN A 230 7.93 -20.25 -1.28
CA ASN A 230 6.54 -19.82 -1.26
C ASN A 230 6.15 -18.90 -2.44
N THR A 231 6.84 -19.02 -3.59
CA THR A 231 6.67 -18.11 -4.73
C THR A 231 5.21 -17.96 -5.17
N ILE A 232 4.43 -19.04 -5.24
CA ILE A 232 3.01 -19.00 -5.63
C ILE A 232 2.18 -18.23 -4.62
N SER A 233 2.41 -18.45 -3.32
CA SER A 233 1.69 -17.74 -2.25
C SER A 233 2.06 -16.26 -2.21
N VAL A 234 3.33 -15.91 -2.49
CA VAL A 234 3.77 -14.51 -2.65
C VAL A 234 3.05 -13.86 -3.83
N PHE A 235 3.05 -14.52 -4.99
CA PHE A 235 2.33 -14.04 -6.17
C PHE A 235 0.85 -13.81 -5.87
N TRP A 236 0.20 -14.80 -5.25
CA TRP A 236 -1.20 -14.69 -4.85
C TRP A 236 -1.43 -13.52 -3.89
N SER A 237 -0.57 -13.35 -2.88
CA SER A 237 -0.73 -12.26 -1.89
C SER A 237 -0.69 -10.85 -2.50
N GLY A 238 -0.04 -10.67 -3.65
CA GLY A 238 -0.01 -9.38 -4.35
C GLY A 238 -1.14 -9.17 -5.35
N PHE A 239 -1.50 -10.23 -6.07
CA PHE A 239 -2.44 -10.11 -7.18
C PHE A 239 -3.85 -10.60 -6.86
N MET A 240 -4.02 -11.65 -6.06
CA MET A 240 -5.32 -12.23 -5.70
C MET A 240 -6.25 -12.39 -6.93
N GLY A 241 -7.45 -11.86 -6.89
CA GLY A 241 -8.40 -11.92 -8.01
C GLY A 241 -7.93 -11.20 -9.28
N PHE A 242 -7.03 -10.23 -9.16
CA PHE A 242 -6.40 -9.57 -10.32
C PHE A 242 -5.54 -10.54 -11.15
N SER A 243 -5.05 -11.64 -10.58
CA SER A 243 -4.26 -12.66 -11.28
C SER A 243 -4.95 -13.18 -12.55
N VAL A 244 -6.28 -13.25 -12.57
CA VAL A 244 -7.07 -13.66 -13.73
C VAL A 244 -6.86 -12.69 -14.91
N LEU A 245 -7.01 -11.40 -14.66
CA LEU A 245 -6.79 -10.38 -15.68
C LEU A 245 -5.33 -10.36 -16.16
N LEU A 246 -4.39 -10.48 -15.23
CA LEU A 246 -2.96 -10.53 -15.54
C LEU A 246 -2.62 -11.69 -16.46
N LEU A 247 -3.14 -12.88 -16.19
CA LEU A 247 -2.93 -14.09 -17.02
C LEU A 247 -3.53 -13.91 -18.42
N ILE A 248 -4.77 -13.43 -18.50
CA ILE A 248 -5.43 -13.18 -19.79
C ILE A 248 -4.61 -12.19 -20.63
N ILE A 249 -4.25 -11.04 -20.05
CA ILE A 249 -3.45 -10.01 -20.75
C ILE A 249 -2.07 -10.57 -21.16
N SER A 250 -1.45 -11.41 -20.35
CA SER A 250 -0.17 -12.02 -20.67
C SER A 250 -0.23 -12.95 -21.88
N ILE A 251 -1.40 -13.56 -22.14
CA ILE A 251 -1.61 -14.50 -23.26
C ILE A 251 -1.98 -13.73 -24.55
N ILE A 252 -2.92 -12.76 -24.46
CA ILE A 252 -3.50 -12.13 -25.64
C ILE A 252 -2.74 -10.89 -26.13
N ASN A 253 -1.84 -10.33 -25.31
CA ASN A 253 -1.19 -9.06 -25.60
C ASN A 253 0.13 -9.28 -26.37
N PRO A 254 0.58 -8.28 -27.18
CA PRO A 254 1.88 -8.34 -27.86
C PRO A 254 3.03 -8.59 -26.88
N TRP A 255 3.98 -9.46 -27.31
CA TRP A 255 5.15 -9.89 -26.52
C TRP A 255 5.91 -8.71 -25.87
N LYS A 256 5.97 -7.55 -26.54
CA LYS A 256 6.64 -6.36 -26.04
C LYS A 256 6.09 -5.89 -24.67
N ASN A 257 4.76 -5.88 -24.50
CA ASN A 257 4.12 -5.46 -23.25
C ASN A 257 4.23 -6.55 -22.19
N THR A 258 4.02 -7.79 -22.59
CA THR A 258 4.17 -8.97 -21.72
C THR A 258 5.58 -9.03 -21.14
N ARG A 259 6.63 -8.81 -21.96
CA ARG A 259 8.03 -8.74 -21.50
C ARG A 259 8.24 -7.64 -20.46
N LYS A 260 7.64 -6.45 -20.64
CA LYS A 260 7.74 -5.36 -19.64
C LYS A 260 7.11 -5.77 -18.31
N ILE A 261 5.93 -6.40 -18.33
CA ILE A 261 5.25 -6.91 -17.14
C ILE A 261 6.13 -7.93 -16.42
N PHE A 262 6.67 -8.91 -17.14
CA PHE A 262 7.56 -9.92 -16.55
C PHE A 262 8.84 -9.31 -15.96
N THR A 263 9.49 -8.38 -16.65
CA THR A 263 10.68 -7.69 -16.12
C THR A 263 10.35 -6.90 -14.86
N ALA A 264 9.22 -6.21 -14.85
CA ALA A 264 8.75 -5.47 -13.67
C ALA A 264 8.43 -6.41 -12.49
N LEU A 265 7.84 -7.58 -12.76
CA LEU A 265 7.59 -8.64 -11.77
C LEU A 265 8.89 -9.16 -11.16
N ILE A 266 9.91 -9.44 -11.97
CA ILE A 266 11.23 -9.90 -11.48
C ILE A 266 11.80 -8.84 -10.51
N VAL A 267 11.72 -7.55 -10.85
CA VAL A 267 12.19 -6.47 -9.97
C VAL A 267 11.38 -6.43 -8.68
N ALA A 268 10.05 -6.51 -8.75
CA ALA A 268 9.20 -6.53 -7.56
C ALA A 268 9.51 -7.73 -6.66
N PHE A 269 9.68 -8.93 -7.22
CA PHE A 269 10.07 -10.14 -6.49
C PHE A 269 11.45 -10.00 -5.85
N PHE A 270 12.44 -9.46 -6.56
CA PHE A 270 13.79 -9.25 -6.04
C PHE A 270 13.76 -8.38 -4.77
N PHE A 271 13.09 -7.23 -4.82
CA PHE A 271 12.98 -6.36 -3.64
C PHE A 271 12.15 -6.98 -2.50
N THR A 272 11.16 -7.78 -2.85
CA THR A 272 10.36 -8.53 -1.87
C THR A 272 11.19 -9.59 -1.15
N SER A 273 12.11 -10.27 -1.87
CA SER A 273 12.99 -11.30 -1.31
C SER A 273 13.95 -10.77 -0.25
N ILE A 274 14.18 -9.47 -0.22
CA ILE A 274 15.05 -8.83 0.79
C ILE A 274 14.23 -8.39 2.03
N ALA A 275 12.91 -8.52 1.99
CA ALA A 275 12.03 -8.02 3.03
C ALA A 275 11.38 -9.16 3.83
N LEU A 276 11.46 -9.10 5.16
CA LEU A 276 10.76 -10.05 6.03
C LEU A 276 9.23 -9.98 5.89
N ASP A 277 8.72 -8.78 5.69
CA ASP A 277 7.29 -8.51 5.53
C ASP A 277 6.87 -8.68 4.06
N THR A 278 7.01 -9.90 3.58
CA THR A 278 6.98 -10.30 2.17
C THR A 278 5.70 -9.86 1.47
N SER A 279 4.52 -10.25 1.98
CA SER A 279 3.24 -9.91 1.34
C SER A 279 2.98 -8.42 1.29
N ARG A 280 3.32 -7.71 2.37
CA ARG A 280 3.13 -6.26 2.46
C ARG A 280 3.96 -5.53 1.41
N ILE A 281 5.25 -5.84 1.34
CA ILE A 281 6.16 -5.20 0.38
C ILE A 281 5.76 -5.58 -1.05
N PHE A 282 5.46 -6.87 -1.31
CA PHE A 282 5.08 -7.32 -2.64
C PHE A 282 3.77 -6.68 -3.12
N SER A 283 2.73 -6.66 -2.27
CA SER A 283 1.43 -6.08 -2.64
C SER A 283 1.51 -4.59 -3.00
N LEU A 284 2.40 -3.83 -2.35
CA LEU A 284 2.65 -2.44 -2.70
C LEU A 284 3.53 -2.29 -3.96
N ALA A 285 4.55 -3.13 -4.10
CA ALA A 285 5.48 -3.10 -5.22
C ALA A 285 4.82 -3.43 -6.57
N VAL A 286 3.77 -4.26 -6.57
CA VAL A 286 3.06 -4.65 -7.79
C VAL A 286 1.95 -3.69 -8.21
N ILE A 287 1.59 -2.69 -7.40
CA ILE A 287 0.54 -1.71 -7.76
C ILE A 287 0.80 -1.05 -9.12
N PRO A 288 2.01 -0.56 -9.46
CA PRO A 288 2.27 -0.01 -10.78
C PRO A 288 2.04 -1.02 -11.92
N ILE A 289 2.31 -2.32 -11.68
CA ILE A 289 2.08 -3.40 -12.65
C ILE A 289 0.58 -3.60 -12.86
N ILE A 290 -0.19 -3.62 -11.76
CA ILE A 290 -1.65 -3.74 -11.79
C ILE A 290 -2.25 -2.60 -12.61
N LEU A 291 -1.88 -1.36 -12.30
CA LEU A 291 -2.39 -0.16 -12.99
C LEU A 291 -2.01 -0.16 -14.48
N TYR A 292 -0.77 -0.54 -14.82
CA TYR A 292 -0.32 -0.67 -16.20
C TYR A 292 -1.10 -1.76 -16.97
N THR A 293 -1.30 -2.92 -16.35
CA THR A 293 -2.04 -4.03 -16.97
C THR A 293 -3.52 -3.67 -17.19
N ILE A 294 -4.15 -2.97 -16.23
CA ILE A 294 -5.52 -2.45 -16.41
C ILE A 294 -5.58 -1.48 -17.60
N ASN A 295 -4.61 -0.59 -17.75
CA ASN A 295 -4.61 0.35 -18.87
C ASN A 295 -4.49 -0.36 -20.21
N ILE A 296 -3.74 -1.46 -20.30
CA ILE A 296 -3.70 -2.29 -21.52
C ILE A 296 -5.05 -3.02 -21.71
N ALA A 297 -5.64 -3.52 -20.64
CA ALA A 297 -6.88 -4.29 -20.71
C ALA A 297 -8.07 -3.47 -21.22
N LYS A 298 -8.12 -2.17 -20.92
CA LYS A 298 -9.17 -1.26 -21.37
C LYS A 298 -9.26 -1.16 -22.90
N ASP A 299 -8.15 -1.26 -23.60
CA ASP A 299 -8.07 -1.12 -25.04
C ASP A 299 -8.21 -2.48 -25.77
N ASN A 300 -8.61 -3.55 -25.04
CA ASN A 300 -8.67 -4.90 -25.58
C ASN A 300 -10.12 -5.39 -25.70
N GLU A 301 -10.60 -5.54 -26.94
CA GLU A 301 -11.97 -5.97 -27.26
C GLU A 301 -12.35 -7.33 -26.65
N PHE A 302 -11.42 -8.30 -26.57
CA PHE A 302 -11.71 -9.59 -25.98
C PHE A 302 -12.01 -9.45 -24.50
N VAL A 303 -11.24 -8.62 -23.78
CA VAL A 303 -11.43 -8.40 -22.34
C VAL A 303 -12.75 -7.66 -22.11
N GLU A 304 -13.04 -6.64 -22.90
CA GLU A 304 -14.28 -5.87 -22.82
C GLU A 304 -15.52 -6.76 -23.01
N LYS A 305 -15.54 -7.57 -24.07
CA LYS A 305 -16.65 -8.51 -24.35
C LYS A 305 -16.85 -9.57 -23.26
N ASN A 306 -15.78 -9.98 -22.57
CA ASN A 306 -15.83 -11.04 -21.57
C ASN A 306 -15.72 -10.51 -20.13
N LEU A 307 -15.79 -9.20 -19.91
CA LEU A 307 -15.52 -8.53 -18.64
C LEU A 307 -16.30 -9.14 -17.46
N LYS A 308 -17.60 -9.42 -17.66
CA LYS A 308 -18.46 -10.04 -16.66
C LYS A 308 -17.94 -11.40 -16.19
N TYR A 309 -17.54 -12.27 -17.13
CA TYR A 309 -17.04 -13.61 -16.80
C TYR A 309 -15.68 -13.54 -16.10
N ILE A 310 -14.82 -12.62 -16.53
CA ILE A 310 -13.52 -12.39 -15.91
C ILE A 310 -13.71 -11.91 -14.45
N TYR A 311 -14.67 -11.03 -14.19
CA TYR A 311 -15.02 -10.59 -12.83
C TYR A 311 -15.54 -11.73 -11.96
N LEU A 312 -16.50 -12.50 -12.47
CA LEU A 312 -17.04 -13.63 -11.72
C LEU A 312 -15.94 -14.63 -11.34
N THR A 313 -15.04 -14.94 -12.28
CA THR A 313 -13.88 -15.81 -12.02
C THR A 313 -12.96 -15.19 -10.97
N ALA A 314 -12.65 -13.91 -11.07
CA ALA A 314 -11.77 -13.21 -10.13
C ALA A 314 -12.34 -13.21 -8.70
N ILE A 315 -13.64 -12.89 -8.56
CA ILE A 315 -14.33 -12.89 -7.26
C ILE A 315 -14.39 -14.32 -6.70
N SER A 316 -14.77 -15.31 -7.53
CA SER A 316 -14.81 -16.71 -7.09
C SER A 316 -13.47 -17.21 -6.58
N LEU A 317 -12.38 -16.88 -7.26
CA LEU A 317 -11.04 -17.26 -6.79
C LEU A 317 -10.68 -16.60 -5.46
N VAL A 318 -11.01 -15.32 -5.26
CA VAL A 318 -10.78 -14.64 -3.98
C VAL A 318 -11.55 -15.31 -2.85
N LEU A 319 -12.79 -15.71 -3.10
CA LEU A 319 -13.64 -16.35 -2.09
C LEU A 319 -13.23 -17.79 -1.80
N ILE A 320 -12.78 -18.56 -2.81
CA ILE A 320 -12.40 -19.98 -2.67
C ILE A 320 -11.00 -20.11 -2.05
N ILE A 321 -10.01 -19.39 -2.58
CA ILE A 321 -8.62 -19.50 -2.13
C ILE A 321 -8.42 -18.73 -0.82
N GLY A 322 -9.09 -17.58 -0.70
CA GLY A 322 -8.97 -16.69 0.44
C GLY A 322 -7.67 -15.88 0.46
N PRO A 323 -7.46 -15.10 1.52
CA PRO A 323 -6.27 -14.28 1.68
C PRO A 323 -5.09 -15.11 2.21
N TYR A 324 -3.90 -14.91 1.62
CA TYR A 324 -2.64 -15.37 2.17
C TYR A 324 -1.78 -14.17 2.57
N TYR A 325 -1.19 -14.24 3.74
CA TYR A 325 -0.22 -13.27 4.22
C TYR A 325 1.05 -13.98 4.67
N LEU A 326 2.20 -13.45 4.27
CA LEU A 326 3.52 -14.03 4.46
C LEU A 326 4.38 -13.04 5.25
N HIS A 327 4.71 -13.40 6.48
CA HIS A 327 5.63 -12.65 7.33
C HIS A 327 6.52 -13.64 8.09
N GLY A 328 7.64 -14.05 7.46
CA GLY A 328 8.51 -15.09 7.99
C GLY A 328 7.86 -16.48 8.12
N SER A 329 6.55 -16.58 7.96
CA SER A 329 5.74 -17.79 7.93
C SER A 329 4.50 -17.59 7.06
N LEU A 330 3.93 -18.70 6.55
CA LEU A 330 2.69 -18.65 5.78
C LEU A 330 1.50 -18.54 6.73
N LEU A 331 0.76 -17.45 6.64
CA LEU A 331 -0.42 -17.21 7.45
C LEU A 331 -1.66 -17.15 6.56
N ASN A 332 -2.61 -18.08 6.76
CA ASN A 332 -3.92 -18.07 6.09
C ASN A 332 -4.92 -17.19 6.85
N LYS A 333 -4.59 -16.87 8.10
CA LYS A 333 -5.38 -16.03 9.01
C LYS A 333 -4.42 -15.11 9.72
N PRO A 334 -4.87 -13.93 10.18
CA PRO A 334 -4.05 -13.11 11.06
C PRO A 334 -3.64 -13.93 12.27
N PRO A 335 -2.39 -13.80 12.75
CA PRO A 335 -1.92 -14.54 13.93
C PRO A 335 -2.82 -14.21 15.12
N GLN A 336 -3.46 -15.24 15.67
CA GLN A 336 -4.45 -15.06 16.76
C GLN A 336 -3.82 -14.63 18.08
N THR A 337 -2.52 -14.86 18.25
CA THR A 337 -1.80 -14.63 19.52
C THR A 337 -1.25 -13.20 19.67
N GLU A 338 -1.12 -12.44 18.57
CA GLU A 338 -0.56 -11.09 18.59
C GLU A 338 -1.56 -10.02 18.11
N VAL A 339 -2.80 -10.43 17.84
CA VAL A 339 -3.76 -9.61 17.13
C VAL A 339 -5.04 -9.52 17.92
N GLU A 340 -5.12 -8.47 18.72
CA GLU A 340 -6.41 -8.05 19.24
C GLU A 340 -7.24 -7.46 18.10
N ASN A 341 -8.42 -8.00 17.89
CA ASN A 341 -9.35 -7.51 16.89
C ASN A 341 -9.77 -6.08 17.24
N PHE A 342 -9.70 -5.14 16.28
CA PHE A 342 -10.09 -3.75 16.45
C PHE A 342 -11.46 -3.60 17.13
N TYR A 343 -12.40 -4.48 16.82
CA TYR A 343 -13.75 -4.44 17.41
C TYR A 343 -13.76 -4.58 18.93
N ASN A 344 -12.74 -5.22 19.53
CA ASN A 344 -12.60 -5.35 20.99
C ASN A 344 -12.25 -4.00 21.64
N TYR A 345 -11.74 -3.05 20.88
CA TYR A 345 -11.39 -1.71 21.36
C TYR A 345 -12.55 -0.70 21.28
N ILE A 346 -13.63 -1.00 20.54
CA ILE A 346 -14.76 -0.09 20.41
C ILE A 346 -15.31 0.36 21.76
N PRO A 347 -15.58 -0.52 22.75
CA PRO A 347 -16.06 -0.08 24.06
C PRO A 347 -15.07 0.86 24.79
N ARG A 348 -13.76 0.61 24.67
CA ARG A 348 -12.72 1.46 25.27
C ARG A 348 -12.69 2.83 24.60
N ILE A 349 -12.75 2.88 23.26
CA ILE A 349 -12.80 4.13 22.49
C ILE A 349 -14.04 4.96 22.90
N VAL A 350 -15.20 4.32 22.98
CA VAL A 350 -16.43 5.01 23.42
C VAL A 350 -16.28 5.57 24.83
N ASN A 351 -15.76 4.80 25.78
CA ASN A 351 -15.53 5.27 27.14
C ASN A 351 -14.52 6.43 27.19
N SER A 352 -13.44 6.37 26.41
CA SER A 352 -12.44 7.45 26.34
C SER A 352 -13.01 8.75 25.77
N ILE A 353 -13.92 8.67 24.78
CA ILE A 353 -14.63 9.83 24.25
C ILE A 353 -15.59 10.39 25.30
N MET A 354 -16.38 9.54 25.93
CA MET A 354 -17.36 9.98 26.93
C MET A 354 -16.70 10.62 28.13
N SER A 355 -15.60 10.05 28.66
CA SER A 355 -14.84 10.63 29.77
C SER A 355 -14.20 11.98 29.40
N GLY A 356 -13.73 12.16 28.16
CA GLY A 356 -13.15 13.42 27.69
C GLY A 356 -14.18 14.52 27.39
N ILE A 357 -15.46 14.18 27.20
CA ILE A 357 -16.54 15.15 27.02
C ILE A 357 -17.03 15.71 28.38
N TRP A 358 -16.86 14.91 29.43
CA TRP A 358 -17.34 15.27 30.79
C TRP A 358 -16.23 15.79 31.72
N SER A 359 -14.98 15.84 31.28
CA SER A 359 -13.83 16.43 31.96
C SER A 359 -13.51 17.83 31.39
#